data_3f8f97b9026b5ad4753436f246a58f9a
#
_entry.id   3f8f97b9026b5ad4753436f246a58f9a
#
_cell.length_a   1.000
_cell.length_b   1.000
_cell.length_c   1.000
_cell.angle_alpha   90.00
_cell.angle_beta   90.00
_cell.angle_gamma   90.00
#
_symmetry.space_group_name_H-M   'P 1'
#
loop_
_entity.id
_entity.type
_entity.pdbx_description
1 polymer ?
#
loop_
_entity_poly.entity_id
_entity_poly.type
_entity_poly.pdbx_seq_one_letter_code
_entity_poly.pdbx_strand_id
1 'polypeptide(L)'
;MTVSRNSGPERLDAINRIVQEGLDEEGTEAVLSLIGIPPPGRKFLADMNLYSQYLPKSEEMRFSHEQKLLHFLWDAFERTPVSLDADVAIPFRRILAKKLFRKCGKNFCAEANIRFNFGQAISAGDNIFINCGTF
;
A
#
# COMPACT_ATOMS: atom_id res chain seq x y z
N MET A 1 -15.61 22.83 -16.08
CA MET A 1 -15.03 21.61 -15.64
C MET A 1 -14.60 21.71 -14.19
N THR A 2 -14.70 20.64 -13.54
CA THR A 2 -14.35 20.63 -12.16
C THR A 2 -12.92 20.34 -11.98
N VAL A 3 -12.30 21.15 -11.23
CA VAL A 3 -10.96 20.87 -10.82
C VAL A 3 -11.01 19.75 -9.83
N SER A 4 -10.05 18.90 -9.85
CA SER A 4 -9.94 17.89 -8.85
C SER A 4 -9.89 18.56 -7.48
N ARG A 5 -10.78 18.13 -6.59
CA ARG A 5 -10.76 18.65 -5.25
C ARG A 5 -9.56 18.20 -4.49
N ASN A 6 -9.06 17.02 -4.86
CA ASN A 6 -7.91 16.46 -4.20
C ASN A 6 -6.75 16.54 -5.16
N SER A 7 -6.05 17.66 -5.13
CA SER A 7 -4.79 17.77 -5.85
C SER A 7 -3.86 16.68 -5.32
N GLY A 8 -2.76 16.45 -6.02
CA GLY A 8 -1.80 15.44 -5.63
C GLY A 8 -1.40 15.54 -4.16
N PRO A 9 -0.90 16.69 -3.69
CA PRO A 9 -0.50 16.81 -2.28
C PRO A 9 -1.64 16.63 -1.31
N GLU A 10 -2.82 17.20 -1.61
CA GLU A 10 -3.96 17.08 -0.72
C GLU A 10 -4.45 15.64 -0.63
N ARG A 11 -4.46 14.96 -1.76
CA ARG A 11 -4.86 13.57 -1.83
C ARG A 11 -3.90 12.69 -1.03
N LEU A 12 -2.61 12.93 -1.16
CA LEU A 12 -1.61 12.17 -0.43
C LEU A 12 -1.67 12.43 1.06
N ASP A 13 -1.96 13.66 1.46
CA ASP A 13 -2.13 13.98 2.88
C ASP A 13 -3.32 13.23 3.47
N ALA A 14 -4.43 13.17 2.72
CA ALA A 14 -5.60 12.43 3.16
C ALA A 14 -5.29 10.93 3.29
N ILE A 15 -4.60 10.37 2.30
CA ILE A 15 -4.22 8.97 2.33
C ILE A 15 -3.32 8.69 3.53
N ASN A 16 -2.33 9.53 3.75
CA ASN A 16 -1.42 9.34 4.87
C ASN A 16 -2.16 9.33 6.20
N ARG A 17 -3.09 10.26 6.36
CA ARG A 17 -3.88 10.35 7.59
C ARG A 17 -4.67 9.06 7.82
N ILE A 18 -5.36 8.59 6.77
CA ILE A 18 -6.17 7.39 6.87
C ILE A 18 -5.29 6.18 7.24
N VAL A 19 -4.16 6.05 6.57
CA VAL A 19 -3.27 4.91 6.79
C VAL A 19 -2.66 4.95 8.20
N GLN A 20 -2.24 6.14 8.65
CA GLN A 20 -1.60 6.26 9.97
C GLN A 20 -2.56 6.03 11.12
N GLU A 21 -3.84 6.30 10.92
CA GLU A 21 -4.85 6.05 11.96
C GLU A 21 -5.20 4.58 12.12
N GLY A 22 -4.76 3.75 11.21
CA GLY A 22 -5.06 2.33 11.21
C GLY A 22 -6.12 1.98 10.17
N LEU A 23 -5.81 1.00 9.32
CA LEU A 23 -6.72 0.64 8.23
C LEU A 23 -7.77 -0.35 8.69
N ASP A 24 -9.00 -0.06 8.30
CA ASP A 24 -10.10 -0.99 8.31
C ASP A 24 -10.71 -1.01 6.90
N GLU A 25 -11.82 -1.69 6.72
CA GLU A 25 -12.45 -1.77 5.41
C GLU A 25 -12.86 -0.40 4.89
N GLU A 26 -13.43 0.42 5.76
CA GLU A 26 -13.86 1.75 5.34
C GLU A 26 -12.68 2.62 4.92
N GLY A 27 -11.62 2.60 5.69
CA GLY A 27 -10.41 3.36 5.37
C GLY A 27 -9.77 2.87 4.08
N THR A 28 -9.75 1.56 3.88
CA THR A 28 -9.20 0.98 2.66
C THR A 28 -9.99 1.42 1.44
N GLU A 29 -11.33 1.41 1.53
CA GLU A 29 -12.16 1.90 0.43
C GLU A 29 -11.90 3.37 0.14
N ALA A 30 -11.71 4.16 1.18
CA ALA A 30 -11.42 5.58 1.00
C ALA A 30 -10.10 5.80 0.28
N VAL A 31 -9.07 5.05 0.66
CA VAL A 31 -7.77 5.15 -0.01
C VAL A 31 -7.89 4.72 -1.47
N LEU A 32 -8.57 3.60 -1.74
CA LEU A 32 -8.77 3.16 -3.11
C LEU A 32 -9.45 4.24 -3.95
N SER A 33 -10.50 4.84 -3.42
CA SER A 33 -11.20 5.90 -4.14
C SER A 33 -10.29 7.09 -4.41
N LEU A 34 -9.47 7.47 -3.45
CA LEU A 34 -8.57 8.60 -3.59
C LEU A 34 -7.50 8.37 -4.67
N ILE A 35 -7.09 7.12 -4.88
CA ILE A 35 -6.12 6.82 -5.94
C ILE A 35 -6.79 6.36 -7.23
N GLY A 36 -8.12 6.44 -7.32
CA GLY A 36 -8.83 6.19 -8.56
C GLY A 36 -9.12 4.72 -8.85
N ILE A 37 -9.13 3.88 -7.83
CA ILE A 37 -9.45 2.47 -7.97
C ILE A 37 -10.84 2.24 -7.41
N PRO A 38 -11.76 1.68 -8.21
CA PRO A 38 -13.09 1.35 -7.70
C PRO A 38 -12.99 0.37 -6.53
N PRO A 39 -13.57 0.69 -5.38
CA PRO A 39 -13.51 -0.22 -4.23
C PRO A 39 -14.26 -1.51 -4.51
N PRO A 40 -13.71 -2.66 -4.11
CA PRO A 40 -14.35 -3.96 -4.36
C PRO A 40 -15.50 -4.27 -3.42
N GLY A 41 -15.70 -3.46 -2.37
CA GLY A 41 -16.76 -3.66 -1.40
C GLY A 41 -16.20 -4.14 -0.07
N ARG A 42 -16.91 -3.79 1.00
CA ARG A 42 -16.43 -4.09 2.34
C ARG A 42 -16.41 -5.57 2.65
N LYS A 43 -17.39 -6.32 2.13
CA LYS A 43 -17.40 -7.76 2.37
C LYS A 43 -16.19 -8.42 1.72
N PHE A 44 -15.84 -8.00 0.51
CA PHE A 44 -14.64 -8.51 -0.14
C PHE A 44 -13.41 -8.22 0.73
N LEU A 45 -13.27 -6.98 1.19
CA LEU A 45 -12.11 -6.60 1.98
C LEU A 45 -12.05 -7.33 3.32
N ALA A 46 -13.21 -7.61 3.89
CA ALA A 46 -13.26 -8.32 5.18
C ALA A 46 -12.84 -9.78 5.03
N ASP A 47 -13.18 -10.40 3.90
CA ASP A 47 -13.04 -11.85 3.74
C ASP A 47 -11.89 -12.29 2.84
N MET A 48 -11.27 -11.36 2.13
CA MET A 48 -10.23 -11.72 1.15
C MET A 48 -9.03 -12.41 1.80
N ASN A 49 -8.37 -13.23 1.02
CA ASN A 49 -7.11 -13.88 1.42
C ASN A 49 -6.02 -13.53 0.42
N LEU A 50 -4.85 -13.22 0.94
CA LEU A 50 -3.69 -12.91 0.10
C LEU A 50 -3.05 -14.20 -0.38
N TYR A 51 -2.43 -14.15 -1.56
CA TYR A 51 -1.65 -15.29 -2.04
C TYR A 51 -0.56 -15.69 -1.07
N SER A 52 0.02 -14.73 -0.38
CA SER A 52 1.08 -15.00 0.60
C SER A 52 0.63 -15.96 1.70
N GLN A 53 -0.65 -15.98 2.00
CA GLN A 53 -1.17 -16.87 3.06
C GLN A 53 -1.20 -18.33 2.65
N TYR A 54 -1.03 -18.62 1.36
CA TYR A 54 -0.96 -19.98 0.86
C TYR A 54 0.48 -20.49 0.70
N LEU A 55 1.47 -19.66 0.99
CA LEU A 55 2.84 -20.08 0.87
C LEU A 55 3.23 -21.06 1.99
N PRO A 56 4.18 -21.96 1.73
CA PRO A 56 4.66 -22.85 2.79
C PRO A 56 5.16 -22.03 3.96
N LYS A 57 4.83 -22.49 5.18
CA LYS A 57 5.23 -21.85 6.43
C LYS A 57 4.63 -20.46 6.64
N SER A 58 3.55 -20.13 5.93
CA SER A 58 2.91 -18.83 6.10
C SER A 58 2.35 -18.66 7.51
N GLU A 59 2.04 -19.75 8.20
CA GLU A 59 1.56 -19.69 9.57
C GLU A 59 2.60 -19.16 10.54
N GLU A 60 3.87 -19.17 10.14
CA GLU A 60 4.94 -18.59 10.95
C GLU A 60 5.00 -17.07 10.78
N MET A 61 4.35 -16.56 9.73
CA MET A 61 4.33 -15.14 9.41
C MET A 61 2.89 -14.68 9.45
N ARG A 62 2.45 -14.27 10.64
CA ARG A 62 1.06 -13.92 10.82
C ARG A 62 0.70 -12.61 10.15
N PHE A 63 -0.49 -12.59 9.56
CA PHE A 63 -1.08 -11.40 9.00
C PHE A 63 -2.19 -10.92 9.91
N SER A 64 -2.03 -9.72 10.48
CA SER A 64 -3.17 -9.06 11.10
C SER A 64 -4.11 -8.62 9.99
N HIS A 65 -5.35 -8.31 10.35
CA HIS A 65 -6.29 -7.83 9.35
C HIS A 65 -5.78 -6.55 8.69
N GLU A 66 -5.23 -5.64 9.47
CA GLU A 66 -4.66 -4.42 8.92
C GLU A 66 -3.51 -4.71 7.95
N GLN A 67 -2.66 -5.66 8.28
CA GLN A 67 -1.56 -6.02 7.38
C GLN A 67 -2.07 -6.59 6.06
N LYS A 68 -3.16 -7.35 6.10
CA LYS A 68 -3.78 -7.83 4.86
C LYS A 68 -4.28 -6.67 4.01
N LEU A 69 -4.90 -5.69 4.64
CA LEU A 69 -5.40 -4.52 3.91
C LEU A 69 -4.26 -3.69 3.33
N LEU A 70 -3.17 -3.51 4.08
CA LEU A 70 -2.01 -2.79 3.58
C LEU A 70 -1.38 -3.51 2.39
N HIS A 71 -1.23 -4.82 2.47
CA HIS A 71 -0.74 -5.61 1.34
C HIS A 71 -1.65 -5.50 0.14
N PHE A 72 -2.96 -5.56 0.37
CA PHE A 72 -3.92 -5.43 -0.72
C PHE A 72 -3.76 -4.08 -1.41
N LEU A 73 -3.62 -3.01 -0.64
CA LEU A 73 -3.44 -1.67 -1.23
C LEU A 73 -2.16 -1.60 -2.07
N TRP A 74 -1.07 -2.17 -1.57
CA TRP A 74 0.18 -2.20 -2.32
C TRP A 74 -0.02 -2.93 -3.65
N ASP A 75 -0.56 -4.14 -3.61
CA ASP A 75 -0.71 -4.96 -4.81
C ASP A 75 -1.72 -4.37 -5.79
N ALA A 76 -2.83 -3.84 -5.28
CA ALA A 76 -3.83 -3.23 -6.14
C ALA A 76 -3.28 -2.00 -6.85
N PHE A 77 -2.54 -1.17 -6.12
CA PHE A 77 -1.94 0.03 -6.69
C PHE A 77 -0.97 -0.31 -7.81
N GLU A 78 -0.16 -1.36 -7.63
CA GLU A 78 0.82 -1.74 -8.63
C GLU A 78 0.20 -2.23 -9.94
N ARG A 79 -1.09 -2.50 -9.95
CA ARG A 79 -1.79 -2.96 -11.14
C ARG A 79 -2.54 -1.85 -11.85
N THR A 80 -2.27 -0.60 -11.51
CA THR A 80 -2.93 0.56 -12.12
C THR A 80 -1.93 1.42 -12.85
N PRO A 81 -2.39 2.19 -13.87
CA PRO A 81 -1.50 3.16 -14.51
C PRO A 81 -1.00 4.25 -13.56
N VAL A 82 -1.72 4.52 -12.49
CA VAL A 82 -1.32 5.55 -11.52
C VAL A 82 0.01 5.18 -10.88
N SER A 83 0.32 3.89 -10.79
CA SER A 83 1.60 3.45 -10.23
C SER A 83 2.80 3.89 -11.06
N LEU A 84 2.56 4.34 -12.28
CA LEU A 84 3.61 4.84 -13.15
C LEU A 84 3.85 6.35 -13.00
N ASP A 85 3.00 7.03 -12.26
CA ASP A 85 3.17 8.46 -11.99
C ASP A 85 4.02 8.61 -10.74
N ALA A 86 5.30 8.92 -10.94
CA ALA A 86 6.26 8.98 -9.84
C ALA A 86 5.86 9.99 -8.76
N ASP A 87 5.23 11.07 -9.15
CA ASP A 87 4.85 12.12 -8.18
C ASP A 87 3.81 11.64 -7.18
N VAL A 88 2.99 10.67 -7.57
CA VAL A 88 1.99 10.06 -6.69
C VAL A 88 2.54 8.76 -6.10
N ALA A 89 3.17 7.96 -6.95
CA ALA A 89 3.52 6.59 -6.58
C ALA A 89 4.62 6.52 -5.51
N ILE A 90 5.65 7.33 -5.63
CA ILE A 90 6.74 7.30 -4.65
C ILE A 90 6.24 7.66 -3.25
N PRO A 91 5.51 8.77 -3.07
CA PRO A 91 4.97 9.07 -1.74
C PRO A 91 3.95 8.03 -1.28
N PHE A 92 3.13 7.51 -2.18
CA PHE A 92 2.10 6.52 -1.79
C PHE A 92 2.76 5.25 -1.26
N ARG A 93 3.76 4.73 -1.98
CA ARG A 93 4.47 3.53 -1.52
C ARG A 93 5.18 3.77 -0.19
N ARG A 94 5.72 4.97 -0.01
CA ARG A 94 6.37 5.34 1.24
C ARG A 94 5.39 5.34 2.41
N ILE A 95 4.19 5.86 2.19
CA ILE A 95 3.14 5.87 3.21
C ILE A 95 2.80 4.45 3.63
N LEU A 96 2.60 3.56 2.66
CA LEU A 96 2.26 2.17 2.97
C LEU A 96 3.43 1.45 3.66
N ALA A 97 4.64 1.65 3.16
CA ALA A 97 5.81 0.97 3.70
C ALA A 97 6.03 1.29 5.17
N LYS A 98 5.77 2.52 5.57
CA LYS A 98 5.94 2.91 6.96
C LYS A 98 5.04 2.15 7.91
N LYS A 99 3.86 1.75 7.44
CA LYS A 99 2.94 0.98 8.27
C LYS A 99 3.10 -0.52 8.08
N LEU A 100 3.45 -0.94 6.87
CA LEU A 100 3.49 -2.34 6.51
C LEU A 100 4.80 -3.01 6.93
N PHE A 101 5.92 -2.33 6.71
CA PHE A 101 7.23 -2.90 7.03
C PHE A 101 7.46 -2.90 8.53
N ARG A 102 8.26 -3.86 8.99
CA ARG A 102 8.66 -3.85 10.40
C ARG A 102 9.40 -2.58 10.74
N LYS A 103 10.22 -2.10 9.82
CA LYS A 103 10.97 -0.87 9.96
C LYS A 103 11.14 -0.24 8.59
N CYS A 104 10.94 1.07 8.52
CA CYS A 104 11.14 1.82 7.28
C CYS A 104 11.77 3.17 7.64
N GLY A 105 13.01 3.37 7.22
CA GLY A 105 13.75 4.59 7.50
C GLY A 105 13.35 5.75 6.62
N LYS A 106 14.17 6.78 6.62
CA LYS A 106 13.93 8.01 5.86
C LYS A 106 14.24 7.82 4.39
N ASN A 107 13.53 8.55 3.55
CA ASN A 107 13.79 8.60 2.12
C ASN A 107 13.69 7.25 1.44
N PHE A 108 12.74 6.43 1.86
CA PHE A 108 12.44 5.20 1.16
C PHE A 108 11.83 5.53 -0.20
N CYS A 109 12.36 4.95 -1.25
CA CYS A 109 11.90 5.20 -2.61
C CYS A 109 11.83 3.87 -3.35
N ALA A 110 10.65 3.52 -3.83
CA ALA A 110 10.44 2.30 -4.59
C ALA A 110 9.81 2.64 -5.92
N GLU A 111 10.32 2.04 -7.00
CA GLU A 111 9.73 2.18 -8.32
C GLU A 111 8.56 1.24 -8.49
N ALA A 112 7.94 1.28 -9.68
CA ALA A 112 6.78 0.46 -9.98
C ALA A 112 7.14 -1.02 -10.07
N ASN A 113 6.12 -1.86 -9.94
CA ASN A 113 6.25 -3.31 -10.15
C ASN A 113 7.21 -3.96 -9.15
N ILE A 114 7.01 -3.65 -7.88
CA ILE A 114 7.78 -4.26 -6.80
C ILE A 114 6.85 -5.17 -6.02
N ARG A 115 7.26 -6.40 -5.83
CA ARG A 115 6.46 -7.40 -5.14
C ARG A 115 7.20 -8.01 -3.97
N PHE A 116 6.44 -8.31 -2.92
CA PHE A 116 6.94 -9.04 -1.76
C PHE A 116 5.76 -9.75 -1.11
N ASN A 117 6.07 -10.79 -0.35
CA ASN A 117 5.02 -11.60 0.28
C ASN A 117 4.77 -11.23 1.73
N PHE A 118 5.80 -10.82 2.44
CA PHE A 118 5.70 -10.59 3.88
C PHE A 118 6.33 -9.26 4.23
N GLY A 119 5.60 -8.17 3.94
CA GLY A 119 6.08 -6.83 4.24
C GLY A 119 6.39 -6.65 5.72
N GLN A 120 5.63 -7.31 6.59
CA GLN A 120 5.85 -7.22 8.03
C GLN A 120 7.19 -7.80 8.47
N ALA A 121 7.88 -8.51 7.59
CA ALA A 121 9.21 -9.03 7.88
C ALA A 121 10.33 -8.18 7.30
N ILE A 122 9.98 -7.12 6.56
CA ILE A 122 10.97 -6.28 5.91
C ILE A 122 11.43 -5.18 6.85
N SER A 123 12.74 -4.99 6.93
CA SER A 123 13.33 -3.84 7.61
C SER A 123 14.18 -3.07 6.63
N ALA A 124 13.87 -1.81 6.42
CA ALA A 124 14.60 -0.94 5.53
C ALA A 124 15.23 0.20 6.31
N GLY A 125 16.49 0.47 6.06
CA GLY A 125 17.18 1.60 6.67
C GLY A 125 16.85 2.91 5.94
N ASP A 126 17.70 3.90 6.15
CA ASP A 126 17.53 5.20 5.51
C ASP A 126 18.05 5.16 4.07
N ASN A 127 17.45 5.97 3.21
CA ASN A 127 17.92 6.19 1.85
C ASN A 127 17.96 4.91 1.01
N ILE A 128 16.95 4.07 1.15
CA ILE A 128 16.82 2.84 0.38
C ILE A 128 16.11 3.15 -0.94
N PHE A 129 16.69 2.70 -2.03
CA PHE A 129 16.09 2.82 -3.35
C PHE A 129 15.93 1.44 -3.96
N ILE A 130 14.72 1.11 -4.41
CA ILE A 130 14.42 -0.20 -4.98
C ILE A 130 13.97 0.01 -6.43
N ASN A 131 14.68 -0.64 -7.35
CA ASN A 131 14.38 -0.55 -8.78
C ASN A 131 13.17 -1.39 -9.14
N CYS A 132 12.54 -1.04 -10.27
CA CYS A 132 11.38 -1.78 -10.77
C CYS A 132 11.71 -3.24 -11.03
N GLY A 133 10.68 -4.07 -10.95
CA GLY A 133 10.85 -5.50 -11.21
C GLY A 133 11.52 -6.27 -10.10
N THR A 134 11.61 -5.71 -8.90
CA THR A 134 12.21 -6.40 -7.76
C THR A 134 11.16 -7.30 -7.10
N PHE A 135 11.54 -8.54 -6.84
CA PHE A 135 10.63 -9.52 -6.22
C PHE A 135 11.27 -10.18 -5.02
#